data_df529d8cffbe91bc32351148e67ae8cd
#
_entry.id   df529d8cffbe91bc32351148e67ae8cd
#
_cell.length_a   1.000
_cell.length_b   1.000
_cell.length_c   1.000
_cell.angle_alpha   90.00
_cell.angle_beta   90.00
_cell.angle_gamma   90.00
#
_symmetry.space_group_name_H-M   'P 1'
#
loop_
_entity.id
_entity.type
_entity.pdbx_description
1 polymer ?
#
loop_
_entity_poly.entity_id
_entity_poly.type
_entity_poly.pdbx_seq_one_letter_code
_entity_poly.pdbx_strand_id
1 'polypeptide(L)'
;MLQTDVSEDLGSYRIHAEADLARSAVLDWPYLCGMNLLKYAVDEAISEQLALMGTASNADRAWMIEYRPDLLRFCNTHEWCRGQTRAYISELQETPTTLIAWLHKYLVLGHAVAVHDVTDLPRTARAIQVEFLRQGNKSVLSVPVFYDNKLRGIIGFDTTVANKIWSASEVNALFQCANLIGQAKYSTGRALEKTTAPENAAPLVYLSNRGVVRGVQPEIIVGVRSAGNYSEIWLEDGSMLLDSRSLGMWSSLLPSKIFLRVHRTAFVNSLHVVDVDRRKIDKWQIRMRSVDRAWPVSRSYRKQLRERMGI
;
A
#
# COMPACT_ATOMS: atom_id res chain seq x y z
N MET A 1 -17.37 30.55 35.77
CA MET A 1 -16.25 29.95 35.04
C MET A 1 -16.33 28.47 35.33
N LEU A 2 -17.15 27.76 34.57
CA LEU A 2 -17.43 26.33 34.73
C LEU A 2 -16.62 25.59 33.69
N GLN A 3 -15.55 24.90 34.13
CA GLN A 3 -14.87 23.87 33.38
C GLN A 3 -15.84 22.70 33.26
N THR A 4 -16.48 22.55 32.10
CA THR A 4 -17.13 21.31 31.72
C THR A 4 -16.06 20.31 31.37
N ASP A 5 -15.81 19.43 32.32
CA ASP A 5 -15.06 18.19 32.13
C ASP A 5 -15.94 17.27 31.28
N VAL A 6 -15.79 17.35 29.95
CA VAL A 6 -16.40 16.39 29.04
C VAL A 6 -15.47 15.17 29.10
N SER A 7 -15.80 14.22 29.97
CA SER A 7 -15.31 12.85 29.86
C SER A 7 -15.93 12.29 28.58
N GLU A 8 -15.28 12.51 27.42
CA GLU A 8 -15.61 11.78 26.20
C GLU A 8 -15.44 10.29 26.51
N ASP A 9 -16.52 9.56 26.35
CA ASP A 9 -16.51 8.10 26.34
C ASP A 9 -15.57 7.65 25.23
N LEU A 10 -14.31 7.38 25.62
CA LEU A 10 -13.25 6.93 24.73
C LEU A 10 -13.54 5.46 24.44
N GLY A 11 -14.28 5.17 23.36
CA GLY A 11 -14.51 3.82 22.88
C GLY A 11 -13.23 2.99 22.79
N SER A 12 -13.37 1.68 22.62
CA SER A 12 -12.26 0.71 22.62
C SER A 12 -11.17 0.98 21.57
N TYR A 13 -11.47 1.76 20.53
CA TYR A 13 -10.51 2.17 19.49
C TYR A 13 -10.92 3.50 18.84
N ARG A 14 -9.96 4.16 18.21
CA ARG A 14 -10.16 5.34 17.35
C ARG A 14 -9.44 5.17 16.01
N ILE A 15 -10.00 5.81 14.99
CA ILE A 15 -9.45 5.89 13.64
C ILE A 15 -9.14 7.36 13.39
N HIS A 16 -7.90 7.65 12.94
CA HIS A 16 -7.43 9.00 12.70
C HIS A 16 -7.05 9.16 11.23
N ALA A 17 -7.60 10.16 10.56
CA ALA A 17 -7.06 10.69 9.33
C ALA A 17 -5.91 11.64 9.66
N GLU A 18 -4.81 11.61 8.89
CA GLU A 18 -3.63 12.46 9.13
C GLU A 18 -4.01 13.95 9.17
N ALA A 19 -4.91 14.39 8.28
CA ALA A 19 -5.37 15.77 8.21
C ALA A 19 -6.00 16.29 9.51
N ASP A 20 -6.62 15.41 10.30
CA ASP A 20 -7.30 15.78 11.56
C ASP A 20 -6.30 16.02 12.71
N LEU A 21 -5.05 15.54 12.56
CA LEU A 21 -4.01 15.57 13.58
C LEU A 21 -3.08 16.80 13.49
N ALA A 22 -3.20 17.62 12.44
CA ALA A 22 -2.29 18.73 12.14
C ALA A 22 -2.18 19.81 13.24
N ARG A 23 -3.08 19.80 14.23
CA ARG A 23 -3.12 20.76 15.35
C ARG A 23 -2.65 20.19 16.69
N SER A 24 -2.20 18.95 16.74
CA SER A 24 -1.74 18.33 17.99
C SER A 24 -0.36 18.85 18.41
N ALA A 25 -0.01 18.72 19.71
CA ALA A 25 1.31 19.07 20.20
C ALA A 25 2.41 18.30 19.43
N VAL A 26 3.49 18.97 19.11
CA VAL A 26 4.60 18.39 18.35
C VAL A 26 5.53 17.66 19.32
N LEU A 27 5.79 16.37 19.06
CA LEU A 27 6.87 15.61 19.67
C LEU A 27 8.14 15.73 18.80
N ASP A 28 9.29 15.53 19.38
CA ASP A 28 10.59 15.61 18.66
C ASP A 28 10.93 14.33 17.84
N TRP A 29 10.07 13.32 17.88
CA TRP A 29 10.30 12.06 17.16
C TRP A 29 10.59 12.22 15.66
N PRO A 30 9.86 13.07 14.90
CA PRO A 30 10.14 13.25 13.49
C PRO A 30 11.49 13.90 13.22
N TYR A 31 11.91 14.85 14.07
CA TYR A 31 13.24 15.46 13.98
C TYR A 31 14.34 14.41 14.20
N LEU A 32 14.22 13.63 15.27
CA LEU A 32 15.18 12.59 15.61
C LEU A 32 15.18 11.47 14.55
N CYS A 33 14.02 11.12 13.99
CA CYS A 33 13.91 10.20 12.87
C CYS A 33 14.68 10.69 11.64
N GLY A 34 14.50 11.96 11.27
CA GLY A 34 15.26 12.57 10.18
C GLY A 34 16.78 12.54 10.42
N MET A 35 17.20 12.85 11.63
CA MET A 35 18.62 12.79 12.00
C MET A 35 19.20 11.38 11.96
N ASN A 36 18.45 10.38 12.43
CA ASN A 36 18.87 8.98 12.36
C ASN A 36 18.98 8.50 10.90
N LEU A 37 18.00 8.83 10.05
CA LEU A 37 18.00 8.49 8.62
C LEU A 37 19.14 9.14 7.83
N LEU A 38 19.66 10.28 8.29
CA LEU A 38 20.84 10.94 7.71
C LEU A 38 22.17 10.34 8.20
N LYS A 39 22.17 9.75 9.40
CA LYS A 39 23.38 9.28 10.07
C LYS A 39 23.68 7.81 9.84
N TYR A 40 22.66 6.96 9.78
CA TYR A 40 22.76 5.50 9.73
C TYR A 40 22.24 4.93 8.40
N ALA A 41 22.57 3.67 8.11
CA ALA A 41 21.85 2.93 7.08
C ALA A 41 20.36 2.83 7.42
N VAL A 42 19.48 2.79 6.41
CA VAL A 42 18.04 2.96 6.61
C VAL A 42 17.46 1.96 7.62
N ASP A 43 17.83 0.68 7.53
CA ASP A 43 17.30 -0.35 8.44
C ASP A 43 17.83 -0.18 9.87
N GLU A 44 19.08 0.24 10.04
CA GLU A 44 19.67 0.60 11.33
C GLU A 44 18.96 1.83 11.92
N ALA A 45 18.73 2.88 11.10
CA ALA A 45 18.01 4.08 11.51
C ALA A 45 16.57 3.76 11.97
N ILE A 46 15.88 2.83 11.29
CA ILE A 46 14.55 2.38 11.69
C ILE A 46 14.60 1.68 13.05
N SER A 47 15.58 0.79 13.27
CA SER A 47 15.74 0.07 14.53
C SER A 47 16.01 1.03 15.71
N GLU A 48 16.92 1.99 15.55
CA GLU A 48 17.20 3.03 16.53
C GLU A 48 15.97 3.91 16.81
N GLN A 49 15.24 4.26 15.76
CA GLN A 49 14.03 5.08 15.90
C GLN A 49 12.91 4.33 16.62
N LEU A 50 12.71 3.03 16.37
CA LEU A 50 11.74 2.21 17.09
C LEU A 50 12.08 2.13 18.58
N ALA A 51 13.36 1.97 18.94
CA ALA A 51 13.82 1.94 20.33
C ALA A 51 13.54 3.27 21.04
N LEU A 52 13.85 4.39 20.37
CA LEU A 52 13.62 5.74 20.88
C LEU A 52 12.12 5.99 21.12
N MET A 53 11.31 5.78 20.08
CA MET A 53 9.85 6.03 20.14
C MET A 53 9.15 5.08 21.09
N GLY A 54 9.50 3.78 21.07
CA GLY A 54 8.96 2.79 21.99
C GLY A 54 9.24 3.13 23.46
N THR A 55 10.45 3.63 23.74
CA THR A 55 10.83 4.09 25.09
C THR A 55 10.04 5.33 25.48
N ALA A 56 10.00 6.34 24.62
CA ALA A 56 9.35 7.63 24.87
C ALA A 56 7.83 7.52 25.00
N SER A 57 7.20 6.65 24.21
CA SER A 57 5.75 6.38 24.29
C SER A 57 5.35 5.45 25.44
N ASN A 58 6.31 4.94 26.19
CA ASN A 58 6.07 3.89 27.19
C ASN A 58 5.37 2.64 26.63
N ALA A 59 5.68 2.29 25.37
CA ALA A 59 5.23 1.04 24.77
C ALA A 59 6.08 -0.15 25.23
N ASP A 60 5.56 -1.35 25.14
CA ASP A 60 6.30 -2.59 25.44
C ASP A 60 6.98 -3.14 24.18
N ARG A 61 6.39 -2.90 22.99
CA ARG A 61 7.02 -3.17 21.70
C ARG A 61 6.80 -1.98 20.74
N ALA A 62 7.76 -1.80 19.85
CA ALA A 62 7.66 -0.94 18.68
C ALA A 62 8.10 -1.77 17.46
N TRP A 63 7.36 -1.71 16.37
CA TRP A 63 7.58 -2.61 15.25
C TRP A 63 7.28 -1.95 13.91
N MET A 64 7.88 -2.51 12.84
CA MET A 64 7.57 -2.18 11.45
C MET A 64 7.27 -3.45 10.66
N ILE A 65 6.15 -3.45 9.99
CA ILE A 65 5.70 -4.49 9.05
C ILE A 65 5.83 -3.94 7.64
N GLU A 66 6.35 -4.77 6.72
CA GLU A 66 6.40 -4.47 5.30
C GLU A 66 5.52 -5.41 4.49
N TYR A 67 4.68 -4.84 3.62
CA TYR A 67 3.88 -5.63 2.69
C TYR A 67 4.72 -6.13 1.51
N ARG A 68 4.34 -7.29 1.00
CA ARG A 68 4.76 -7.69 -0.34
C ARG A 68 4.09 -6.76 -1.39
N PRO A 69 4.67 -6.61 -2.59
CA PRO A 69 4.17 -5.66 -3.60
C PRO A 69 2.70 -5.88 -4.00
N ASP A 70 2.19 -7.10 -3.88
CA ASP A 70 0.80 -7.48 -4.17
C ASP A 70 -0.17 -7.22 -3.01
N LEU A 71 0.33 -6.79 -1.84
CA LEU A 71 -0.39 -6.58 -0.58
C LEU A 71 -1.06 -7.85 -0.01
N LEU A 72 -0.75 -9.04 -0.53
CA LEU A 72 -1.38 -10.29 -0.06
C LEU A 72 -0.69 -10.87 1.16
N ARG A 73 0.57 -10.53 1.38
CA ARG A 73 1.38 -10.97 2.51
C ARG A 73 2.19 -9.82 3.06
N PHE A 74 2.65 -10.02 4.30
CA PHE A 74 3.55 -9.09 4.97
C PHE A 74 4.59 -9.84 5.82
N CYS A 75 5.67 -9.13 6.16
CA CYS A 75 6.70 -9.56 7.10
C CYS A 75 6.88 -8.50 8.18
N ASN A 76 7.05 -8.90 9.43
CA ASN A 76 7.59 -8.03 10.46
C ASN A 76 9.10 -7.93 10.23
N THR A 77 9.58 -6.73 9.86
CA THR A 77 10.97 -6.52 9.44
C THR A 77 11.83 -5.92 10.54
N HIS A 78 11.23 -5.15 11.44
CA HIS A 78 11.92 -4.50 12.55
C HIS A 78 11.05 -4.58 13.81
N GLU A 79 11.65 -4.90 14.92
CA GLU A 79 10.97 -4.95 16.21
C GLU A 79 11.93 -4.58 17.34
N TRP A 80 11.48 -3.67 18.19
CA TRP A 80 12.10 -3.36 19.47
C TRP A 80 11.18 -3.81 20.60
N CYS A 81 11.75 -4.40 21.65
CA CYS A 81 11.03 -4.88 22.82
C CYS A 81 11.61 -4.28 24.09
N ARG A 82 10.75 -3.86 25.00
CA ARG A 82 11.15 -3.35 26.32
C ARG A 82 11.52 -4.52 27.23
N GLY A 83 12.73 -4.49 27.81
CA GLY A 83 13.16 -5.45 28.82
C GLY A 83 13.04 -6.90 28.37
N GLN A 84 12.20 -7.69 29.06
CA GLN A 84 11.98 -9.12 28.77
C GLN A 84 10.71 -9.38 27.93
N THR A 85 10.12 -8.35 27.34
CA THR A 85 8.93 -8.51 26.46
C THR A 85 9.29 -9.38 25.28
N ARG A 86 8.45 -10.40 25.00
CA ARG A 86 8.69 -11.34 23.89
C ARG A 86 8.56 -10.67 22.54
N ALA A 87 9.54 -10.91 21.65
CA ALA A 87 9.50 -10.52 20.26
C ALA A 87 8.70 -11.52 19.40
N TYR A 88 8.08 -11.04 18.32
CA TYR A 88 7.34 -11.84 17.35
C TYR A 88 7.84 -11.70 15.92
N ILE A 89 8.96 -11.02 15.71
CA ILE A 89 9.55 -10.79 14.40
C ILE A 89 9.74 -12.08 13.59
N SER A 90 10.18 -13.17 14.24
CA SER A 90 10.40 -14.45 13.54
C SER A 90 9.11 -15.22 13.21
N GLU A 91 8.01 -14.93 13.89
CA GLU A 91 6.72 -15.61 13.69
C GLU A 91 5.86 -14.93 12.63
N LEU A 92 5.99 -13.62 12.47
CA LEU A 92 5.21 -12.83 11.52
C LEU A 92 5.94 -12.65 10.18
N GLN A 93 6.31 -13.78 9.54
CA GLN A 93 6.98 -13.81 8.25
C GLN A 93 6.06 -14.41 7.19
N GLU A 94 5.97 -13.79 6.02
CA GLU A 94 5.09 -14.19 4.91
C GLU A 94 3.62 -14.38 5.35
N THR A 95 3.20 -13.60 6.34
CA THR A 95 1.87 -13.73 6.95
C THR A 95 0.80 -13.21 6.00
N PRO A 96 -0.31 -13.93 5.79
CA PRO A 96 -1.41 -13.48 4.95
C PRO A 96 -2.04 -12.18 5.47
N THR A 97 -2.27 -11.20 4.60
CA THR A 97 -2.93 -9.92 4.95
C THR A 97 -4.36 -10.10 5.46
N THR A 98 -4.98 -11.26 5.19
CA THR A 98 -6.31 -11.61 5.73
C THR A 98 -6.33 -11.65 7.25
N LEU A 99 -5.20 -11.94 7.91
CA LEU A 99 -5.08 -11.88 9.37
C LEU A 99 -5.39 -10.47 9.92
N ILE A 100 -4.92 -9.45 9.20
CA ILE A 100 -5.07 -8.04 9.58
C ILE A 100 -6.11 -7.31 8.73
N ALA A 101 -7.02 -8.02 8.05
CA ALA A 101 -7.97 -7.44 7.09
C ALA A 101 -8.79 -6.28 7.67
N TRP A 102 -9.15 -6.35 8.95
CA TRP A 102 -9.86 -5.27 9.63
C TRP A 102 -9.02 -3.99 9.76
N LEU A 103 -7.74 -4.09 10.09
CA LEU A 103 -6.81 -2.95 10.10
C LEU A 103 -6.56 -2.47 8.67
N HIS A 104 -6.27 -3.40 7.77
CA HIS A 104 -5.87 -3.13 6.40
C HIS A 104 -6.85 -2.21 5.65
N LYS A 105 -8.17 -2.39 5.84
CA LYS A 105 -9.20 -1.56 5.20
C LYS A 105 -9.09 -0.08 5.55
N TYR A 106 -8.58 0.29 6.73
CA TYR A 106 -8.34 1.68 7.13
C TYR A 106 -6.97 2.16 6.69
N LEU A 107 -5.96 1.30 6.82
CA LEU A 107 -4.57 1.63 6.48
C LEU A 107 -4.39 1.95 4.99
N VAL A 108 -5.08 1.24 4.09
CA VAL A 108 -5.04 1.55 2.63
C VAL A 108 -5.66 2.90 2.29
N LEU A 109 -6.52 3.43 3.16
CA LEU A 109 -7.12 4.76 3.03
C LEU A 109 -6.24 5.87 3.67
N GLY A 110 -5.08 5.50 4.20
CA GLY A 110 -4.19 6.45 4.88
C GLY A 110 -4.57 6.75 6.33
N HIS A 111 -5.47 5.97 6.94
CA HIS A 111 -5.88 6.18 8.32
C HIS A 111 -5.00 5.38 9.29
N ALA A 112 -4.65 5.96 10.43
CA ALA A 112 -4.13 5.22 11.56
C ALA A 112 -5.27 4.55 12.34
N VAL A 113 -4.94 3.44 13.01
CA VAL A 113 -5.86 2.73 13.91
C VAL A 113 -5.23 2.68 15.30
N ALA A 114 -5.85 3.37 16.24
CA ALA A 114 -5.47 3.38 17.66
C ALA A 114 -6.45 2.50 18.44
N VAL A 115 -6.02 1.31 18.80
CA VAL A 115 -6.75 0.37 19.67
C VAL A 115 -6.36 0.65 21.11
N HIS A 116 -7.31 1.05 21.94
CA HIS A 116 -7.09 1.37 23.35
C HIS A 116 -7.35 0.16 24.26
N ASP A 117 -8.25 -0.72 23.84
CA ASP A 117 -8.51 -2.00 24.49
C ASP A 117 -8.76 -3.10 23.44
N VAL A 118 -7.84 -4.05 23.39
CA VAL A 118 -7.93 -5.20 22.47
C VAL A 118 -9.12 -6.10 22.79
N THR A 119 -9.53 -6.19 24.05
CA THR A 119 -10.61 -7.10 24.48
C THR A 119 -11.98 -6.65 23.98
N ASP A 120 -12.14 -5.34 23.72
CA ASP A 120 -13.41 -4.73 23.32
C ASP A 120 -13.47 -4.40 21.81
N LEU A 121 -12.65 -5.04 20.99
CA LEU A 121 -12.71 -4.87 19.55
C LEU A 121 -14.00 -5.46 18.95
N PRO A 122 -14.54 -4.85 17.87
CA PRO A 122 -15.78 -5.30 17.24
C PRO A 122 -15.63 -6.70 16.63
N ARG A 123 -16.73 -7.43 16.50
CA ARG A 123 -16.77 -8.80 15.92
C ARG A 123 -16.10 -8.89 14.55
N THR A 124 -16.14 -7.82 13.75
CA THR A 124 -15.48 -7.74 12.45
C THR A 124 -13.95 -7.75 12.53
N ALA A 125 -13.37 -7.45 13.70
CA ALA A 125 -11.95 -7.49 13.98
C ALA A 125 -11.49 -8.83 14.58
N ARG A 126 -12.35 -9.87 14.65
CA ARG A 126 -12.10 -11.10 15.39
C ARG A 126 -10.77 -11.77 15.04
N ALA A 127 -10.38 -11.81 13.77
CA ALA A 127 -9.13 -12.45 13.35
C ALA A 127 -7.92 -11.79 14.01
N ILE A 128 -7.81 -10.46 13.88
CA ILE A 128 -6.70 -9.71 14.46
C ILE A 128 -6.78 -9.63 15.98
N GLN A 129 -7.98 -9.60 16.55
CA GLN A 129 -8.18 -9.63 18.00
C GLN A 129 -7.58 -10.89 18.61
N VAL A 130 -7.83 -12.07 18.02
CA VAL A 130 -7.26 -13.35 18.47
C VAL A 130 -5.72 -13.30 18.43
N GLU A 131 -5.16 -12.74 17.36
CA GLU A 131 -3.72 -12.61 17.23
C GLU A 131 -3.13 -11.64 18.26
N PHE A 132 -3.76 -10.49 18.47
CA PHE A 132 -3.34 -9.54 19.50
C PHE A 132 -3.38 -10.15 20.91
N LEU A 133 -4.44 -10.89 21.24
CA LEU A 133 -4.55 -11.59 22.51
C LEU A 133 -3.50 -12.71 22.67
N ARG A 134 -3.18 -13.44 21.58
CA ARG A 134 -2.12 -14.45 21.57
C ARG A 134 -0.75 -13.83 21.89
N GLN A 135 -0.52 -12.62 21.42
CA GLN A 135 0.70 -11.84 21.67
C GLN A 135 0.69 -11.12 23.03
N GLY A 136 -0.41 -11.19 23.78
CA GLY A 136 -0.58 -10.53 25.06
C GLY A 136 -0.86 -9.04 24.97
N ASN A 137 -1.20 -8.53 23.77
CA ASN A 137 -1.43 -7.10 23.56
C ASN A 137 -2.67 -6.62 24.33
N LYS A 138 -2.53 -5.46 24.97
CA LYS A 138 -3.60 -4.72 25.64
C LYS A 138 -4.09 -3.56 24.77
N SER A 139 -3.16 -2.77 24.23
CA SER A 139 -3.44 -1.66 23.33
C SER A 139 -2.46 -1.66 22.17
N VAL A 140 -2.90 -1.24 20.98
CA VAL A 140 -2.08 -1.24 19.76
C VAL A 140 -2.30 0.04 18.98
N LEU A 141 -1.22 0.68 18.51
CA LEU A 141 -1.26 1.77 17.55
C LEU A 141 -0.66 1.29 16.24
N SER A 142 -1.37 1.47 15.13
CA SER A 142 -0.92 1.11 13.78
C SER A 142 -1.04 2.31 12.85
N VAL A 143 0.05 2.71 12.23
CA VAL A 143 0.13 3.84 11.29
C VAL A 143 0.66 3.33 9.94
N PRO A 144 0.01 3.67 8.81
CA PRO A 144 0.47 3.21 7.51
C PRO A 144 1.74 3.93 7.06
N VAL A 145 2.62 3.20 6.39
CA VAL A 145 3.81 3.73 5.71
C VAL A 145 3.55 3.76 4.22
N PHE A 146 3.49 4.96 3.63
CA PHE A 146 3.28 5.17 2.21
C PHE A 146 4.56 5.60 1.50
N TYR A 147 4.68 5.21 0.23
CA TYR A 147 5.63 5.77 -0.71
C TYR A 147 5.01 5.78 -2.11
N ASP A 148 5.09 6.92 -2.81
CA ASP A 148 4.53 7.11 -4.16
C ASP A 148 3.02 6.72 -4.22
N ASN A 149 2.24 7.18 -3.23
CA ASN A 149 0.81 6.88 -3.04
C ASN A 149 0.48 5.38 -2.93
N LYS A 150 1.45 4.53 -2.61
CA LYS A 150 1.25 3.09 -2.40
C LYS A 150 1.55 2.74 -0.94
N LEU A 151 0.67 1.96 -0.33
CA LEU A 151 0.91 1.38 0.98
C LEU A 151 2.10 0.41 0.87
N ARG A 152 3.14 0.62 1.68
CA ARG A 152 4.36 -0.17 1.71
C ARG A 152 4.51 -0.96 3.00
N GLY A 153 4.03 -0.40 4.10
CA GLY A 153 4.19 -1.01 5.41
C GLY A 153 3.25 -0.43 6.44
N ILE A 154 3.46 -0.86 7.66
CA ILE A 154 2.80 -0.38 8.87
C ILE A 154 3.90 -0.18 9.91
N ILE A 155 3.89 0.93 10.61
CA ILE A 155 4.70 1.14 11.80
C ILE A 155 3.77 1.28 13.00
N GLY A 156 4.19 0.77 14.16
CA GLY A 156 3.30 0.81 15.30
C GLY A 156 3.93 0.46 16.62
N PHE A 157 3.08 0.54 17.64
CA PHE A 157 3.41 0.22 19.02
C PHE A 157 2.36 -0.72 19.61
N ASP A 158 2.74 -1.46 20.62
CA ASP A 158 1.79 -2.11 21.50
C ASP A 158 2.23 -2.09 22.98
N THR A 159 1.23 -2.27 23.84
CA THR A 159 1.44 -2.49 25.28
C THR A 159 0.93 -3.87 25.66
N THR A 160 1.61 -4.53 26.59
CA THR A 160 1.27 -5.87 27.06
C THR A 160 0.96 -5.90 28.56
N VAL A 161 1.39 -4.88 29.30
CA VAL A 161 1.22 -4.82 30.76
C VAL A 161 -0.11 -4.13 31.12
N ALA A 162 -0.42 -2.99 30.52
CA ALA A 162 -1.62 -2.22 30.82
C ALA A 162 -2.23 -1.60 29.55
N ASN A 163 -3.54 -1.31 29.60
CA ASN A 163 -4.19 -0.55 28.54
C ASN A 163 -3.63 0.86 28.47
N LYS A 164 -3.53 1.39 27.26
CA LYS A 164 -3.03 2.71 26.97
C LYS A 164 -3.95 3.44 25.98
N ILE A 165 -4.23 4.70 26.28
CA ILE A 165 -4.86 5.63 25.34
C ILE A 165 -3.75 6.32 24.56
N TRP A 166 -3.74 6.09 23.24
CA TRP A 166 -2.80 6.72 22.33
C TRP A 166 -3.22 8.18 22.10
N SER A 167 -2.35 9.12 22.42
CA SER A 167 -2.62 10.54 22.24
C SER A 167 -2.56 10.95 20.76
N ALA A 168 -3.31 12.00 20.39
CA ALA A 168 -3.24 12.57 19.05
C ALA A 168 -1.82 13.04 18.68
N SER A 169 -1.03 13.49 19.67
CA SER A 169 0.38 13.89 19.47
C SER A 169 1.26 12.69 19.08
N GLU A 170 1.10 11.55 19.75
CA GLU A 170 1.83 10.31 19.41
C GLU A 170 1.46 9.81 18.02
N VAL A 171 0.15 9.80 17.70
CA VAL A 171 -0.32 9.38 16.36
C VAL A 171 0.24 10.31 15.28
N ASN A 172 0.19 11.64 15.47
CA ASN A 172 0.73 12.60 14.52
C ASN A 172 2.24 12.44 14.33
N ALA A 173 3.00 12.34 15.42
CA ALA A 173 4.46 12.17 15.36
C ALA A 173 4.83 10.86 14.64
N LEU A 174 4.07 9.78 14.88
CA LEU A 174 4.30 8.50 14.22
C LEU A 174 3.97 8.55 12.71
N PHE A 175 2.94 9.30 12.29
CA PHE A 175 2.68 9.57 10.86
C PHE A 175 3.85 10.28 10.19
N GLN A 176 4.39 11.32 10.83
CA GLN A 176 5.53 12.06 10.30
C GLN A 176 6.78 11.16 10.18
N CYS A 177 7.03 10.31 11.19
CA CYS A 177 8.11 9.31 11.12
C CYS A 177 7.85 8.29 10.00
N ALA A 178 6.61 7.80 9.85
CA ALA A 178 6.22 6.87 8.79
C ALA A 178 6.48 7.46 7.39
N ASN A 179 6.17 8.75 7.20
CA ASN A 179 6.43 9.47 5.95
C ASN A 179 7.94 9.60 5.68
N LEU A 180 8.75 9.96 6.68
CA LEU A 180 10.21 10.04 6.54
C LEU A 180 10.83 8.68 6.21
N ILE A 181 10.44 7.64 6.95
CA ILE A 181 10.90 6.26 6.73
C ILE A 181 10.48 5.78 5.34
N GLY A 182 9.24 6.01 4.93
CA GLY A 182 8.75 5.67 3.61
C GLY A 182 9.57 6.30 2.49
N GLN A 183 9.91 7.59 2.62
CA GLN A 183 10.78 8.27 1.67
C GLN A 183 12.20 7.69 1.69
N ALA A 184 12.82 7.54 2.84
CA ALA A 184 14.19 7.05 2.95
C ALA A 184 14.34 5.60 2.45
N LYS A 185 13.42 4.70 2.85
CA LYS A 185 13.53 3.27 2.55
C LYS A 185 13.22 2.93 1.09
N TYR A 186 12.23 3.58 0.50
CA TYR A 186 11.74 3.20 -0.82
C TYR A 186 12.19 4.15 -1.95
N SER A 187 12.77 5.33 -1.62
CA SER A 187 13.34 6.23 -2.64
C SER A 187 14.72 5.78 -3.13
N THR A 188 15.52 5.11 -2.27
CA THR A 188 16.86 4.63 -2.63
C THR A 188 16.84 3.58 -3.74
N GLY A 189 15.81 2.75 -3.83
CA GLY A 189 15.60 1.87 -4.98
C GLY A 189 15.51 2.64 -6.29
N ARG A 190 14.86 3.81 -6.27
CA ARG A 190 14.74 4.68 -7.46
C ARG A 190 16.06 5.40 -7.83
N ALA A 191 16.93 5.64 -6.86
CA ALA A 191 18.26 6.22 -7.13
C ALA A 191 19.25 5.18 -7.67
N LEU A 192 19.20 3.94 -7.15
CA LEU A 192 19.99 2.82 -7.65
C LEU A 192 19.50 2.33 -9.02
N GLU A 193 18.17 2.33 -9.25
CA GLU A 193 17.59 2.06 -10.58
C GLU A 193 17.99 3.13 -11.60
N LYS A 194 18.18 4.41 -11.17
CA LYS A 194 18.68 5.49 -12.03
C LYS A 194 20.17 5.36 -12.36
N THR A 195 20.95 4.63 -11.54
CA THR A 195 22.43 4.56 -11.70
C THR A 195 22.90 3.25 -12.36
N THR A 196 22.08 2.19 -12.38
CA THR A 196 22.48 0.86 -12.85
C THR A 196 21.54 0.23 -13.89
N ALA A 197 20.33 0.79 -14.10
CA ALA A 197 19.47 0.37 -15.21
C ALA A 197 19.59 1.37 -16.37
N PRO A 198 19.62 0.91 -17.62
CA PRO A 198 19.44 1.81 -18.75
C PRO A 198 18.13 2.57 -18.56
N GLU A 199 18.11 3.85 -18.87
CA GLU A 199 17.03 4.83 -18.63
C GLU A 199 15.61 4.43 -19.11
N ASN A 200 15.41 3.18 -19.58
CA ASN A 200 14.21 2.68 -20.22
C ASN A 200 13.67 1.34 -19.70
N ALA A 201 14.12 0.81 -18.58
CA ALA A 201 13.50 -0.43 -18.04
C ALA A 201 12.25 -0.12 -17.23
N ALA A 202 11.07 -0.16 -17.85
CA ALA A 202 9.80 -0.16 -17.15
C ALA A 202 9.68 -1.40 -16.23
N PRO A 203 9.07 -1.29 -15.04
CA PRO A 203 8.93 -2.41 -14.11
C PRO A 203 8.19 -3.57 -14.79
N LEU A 204 8.71 -4.80 -14.63
CA LEU A 204 8.12 -5.99 -15.24
C LEU A 204 6.70 -6.25 -14.70
N VAL A 205 5.80 -6.62 -15.59
CA VAL A 205 4.49 -7.16 -15.24
C VAL A 205 4.61 -8.68 -15.21
N TYR A 206 4.30 -9.27 -14.06
CA TYR A 206 4.36 -10.73 -13.90
C TYR A 206 3.05 -11.36 -14.34
N LEU A 207 3.11 -12.21 -15.36
CA LEU A 207 2.00 -12.99 -15.88
C LEU A 207 2.06 -14.41 -15.33
N SER A 208 0.93 -14.93 -14.85
CA SER A 208 0.82 -16.30 -14.37
C SER A 208 0.06 -17.14 -15.38
N ASN A 209 0.69 -18.21 -15.89
CA ASN A 209 0.06 -19.17 -16.77
C ASN A 209 0.41 -20.58 -16.35
N ARG A 210 -0.59 -21.41 -16.02
CA ARG A 210 -0.45 -22.84 -15.64
C ARG A 210 0.65 -23.10 -14.60
N GLY A 211 0.72 -22.25 -13.57
CA GLY A 211 1.72 -22.38 -12.49
C GLY A 211 3.11 -21.81 -12.81
N VAL A 212 3.35 -21.30 -14.03
CA VAL A 212 4.58 -20.61 -14.40
C VAL A 212 4.35 -19.10 -14.31
N VAL A 213 5.21 -18.41 -13.58
CA VAL A 213 5.20 -16.93 -13.50
C VAL A 213 6.31 -16.38 -14.39
N ARG A 214 5.94 -15.56 -15.37
CA ARG A 214 6.87 -14.91 -16.30
C ARG A 214 6.80 -13.39 -16.14
N GLY A 215 7.94 -12.74 -15.89
CA GLY A 215 8.07 -11.29 -15.96
C GLY A 215 8.11 -10.82 -17.42
N VAL A 216 7.26 -9.87 -17.79
CA VAL A 216 7.23 -9.26 -19.13
C VAL A 216 7.31 -7.75 -19.02
N GLN A 217 7.99 -7.11 -19.96
CA GLN A 217 8.00 -5.65 -20.04
C GLN A 217 6.60 -5.14 -20.39
N PRO A 218 6.08 -4.11 -19.73
CA PRO A 218 4.77 -3.56 -20.05
C PRO A 218 4.62 -3.16 -21.52
N GLU A 219 5.71 -2.76 -22.15
CA GLU A 219 5.76 -2.34 -23.54
C GLU A 219 5.32 -3.44 -24.50
N ILE A 220 5.64 -4.71 -24.23
CA ILE A 220 5.23 -5.84 -25.09
C ILE A 220 3.78 -6.26 -24.89
N ILE A 221 3.09 -5.75 -23.86
CA ILE A 221 1.66 -6.01 -23.65
C ILE A 221 0.86 -5.04 -24.53
N VAL A 222 0.15 -5.57 -25.50
CA VAL A 222 -0.70 -4.82 -26.43
C VAL A 222 -1.97 -4.32 -25.75
N GLY A 223 -2.55 -5.16 -24.92
CA GLY A 223 -3.75 -4.80 -24.16
C GLY A 223 -4.27 -5.91 -23.27
N VAL A 224 -5.18 -5.56 -22.39
CA VAL A 224 -5.83 -6.47 -21.43
C VAL A 224 -7.34 -6.35 -21.56
N ARG A 225 -8.04 -7.47 -21.62
CA ARG A 225 -9.48 -7.55 -21.81
C ARG A 225 -10.11 -8.54 -20.84
N SER A 226 -11.28 -8.21 -20.32
CA SER A 226 -12.07 -9.13 -19.51
C SER A 226 -12.69 -10.23 -20.36
N ALA A 227 -12.58 -11.48 -19.92
CA ALA A 227 -13.15 -12.68 -20.52
C ALA A 227 -13.79 -13.56 -19.42
N GLY A 228 -15.03 -13.25 -19.05
CA GLY A 228 -15.70 -13.94 -17.93
C GLY A 228 -14.95 -13.74 -16.61
N ASN A 229 -14.50 -14.83 -16.00
CA ASN A 229 -13.73 -14.82 -14.74
C ASN A 229 -12.22 -14.62 -14.93
N TYR A 230 -11.76 -14.40 -16.16
CA TYR A 230 -10.36 -14.23 -16.52
C TYR A 230 -10.13 -12.90 -17.23
N SER A 231 -8.85 -12.53 -17.36
CA SER A 231 -8.40 -11.47 -18.25
C SER A 231 -7.57 -12.08 -19.39
N GLU A 232 -7.88 -11.71 -20.63
CA GLU A 232 -7.05 -11.98 -21.80
C GLU A 232 -5.94 -10.92 -21.87
N ILE A 233 -4.68 -11.35 -21.86
CA ILE A 233 -3.52 -10.48 -22.05
C ILE A 233 -2.95 -10.76 -23.43
N TRP A 234 -2.99 -9.75 -24.29
CA TRP A 234 -2.47 -9.84 -25.65
C TRP A 234 -1.04 -9.28 -25.69
N LEU A 235 -0.11 -10.02 -26.29
CA LEU A 235 1.30 -9.66 -26.41
C LEU A 235 1.64 -9.26 -27.86
N GLU A 236 2.77 -8.58 -27.99
CA GLU A 236 3.27 -8.03 -29.28
C GLU A 236 3.55 -9.13 -30.31
N ASP A 237 3.92 -10.32 -29.88
CA ASP A 237 4.12 -11.49 -30.74
C ASP A 237 2.83 -12.11 -31.26
N GLY A 238 1.68 -11.51 -30.95
CA GLY A 238 0.34 -12.01 -31.30
C GLY A 238 -0.19 -13.10 -30.37
N SER A 239 0.59 -13.53 -29.38
CA SER A 239 0.15 -14.51 -28.40
C SER A 239 -0.84 -13.92 -27.40
N MET A 240 -1.72 -14.78 -26.84
CA MET A 240 -2.69 -14.41 -25.83
C MET A 240 -2.57 -15.33 -24.62
N LEU A 241 -2.52 -14.74 -23.44
CA LEU A 241 -2.50 -15.45 -22.16
C LEU A 241 -3.79 -15.19 -21.39
N LEU A 242 -4.25 -16.19 -20.65
CA LEU A 242 -5.35 -16.06 -19.70
C LEU A 242 -4.77 -15.89 -18.29
N ASP A 243 -5.24 -14.89 -17.58
CA ASP A 243 -4.85 -14.60 -16.20
C ASP A 243 -6.10 -14.51 -15.33
N SER A 244 -6.05 -15.06 -14.12
CA SER A 244 -7.19 -15.10 -13.19
C SER A 244 -7.47 -13.75 -12.50
N ARG A 245 -6.59 -12.77 -12.64
CA ARG A 245 -6.78 -11.44 -12.08
C ARG A 245 -7.89 -10.68 -12.78
N SER A 246 -8.70 -9.99 -12.00
CA SER A 246 -9.77 -9.14 -12.53
C SER A 246 -9.21 -7.90 -13.26
N LEU A 247 -10.01 -7.31 -14.14
CA LEU A 247 -9.62 -6.08 -14.83
C LEU A 247 -9.37 -4.90 -13.86
N GLY A 248 -10.01 -4.91 -12.69
CA GLY A 248 -9.74 -3.96 -11.62
C GLY A 248 -8.33 -4.07 -11.06
N MET A 249 -7.84 -5.30 -10.85
CA MET A 249 -6.44 -5.53 -10.43
C MET A 249 -5.46 -5.10 -11.51
N TRP A 250 -5.78 -5.35 -12.79
CA TRP A 250 -4.94 -4.90 -13.90
C TRP A 250 -4.81 -3.37 -13.97
N SER A 251 -5.82 -2.61 -13.54
CA SER A 251 -5.73 -1.15 -13.52
C SER A 251 -4.65 -0.60 -12.58
N SER A 252 -4.29 -1.34 -11.54
CA SER A 252 -3.21 -0.97 -10.60
C SER A 252 -1.84 -1.52 -10.99
N LEU A 253 -1.79 -2.55 -11.84
CA LEU A 253 -0.55 -3.18 -12.29
C LEU A 253 0.00 -2.54 -13.58
N LEU A 254 -0.88 -2.01 -14.44
CA LEU A 254 -0.49 -1.45 -15.73
C LEU A 254 -0.02 0.01 -15.58
N PRO A 255 1.16 0.38 -16.12
CA PRO A 255 1.65 1.74 -16.07
C PRO A 255 0.68 2.72 -16.78
N SER A 256 0.12 3.66 -16.04
CA SER A 256 -0.84 4.65 -16.57
C SER A 256 -0.26 5.56 -17.66
N LYS A 257 1.07 5.64 -17.76
CA LYS A 257 1.77 6.41 -18.81
C LYS A 257 1.57 5.83 -20.20
N ILE A 258 1.42 4.51 -20.34
CA ILE A 258 1.31 3.83 -21.64
C ILE A 258 -0.03 3.09 -21.80
N PHE A 259 -0.72 2.76 -20.71
CA PHE A 259 -2.02 2.09 -20.77
C PHE A 259 -3.19 3.04 -20.59
N LEU A 260 -4.21 2.86 -21.42
CA LEU A 260 -5.45 3.63 -21.39
C LEU A 260 -6.64 2.67 -21.20
N ARG A 261 -7.51 2.99 -20.26
CA ARG A 261 -8.80 2.33 -20.19
C ARG A 261 -9.71 2.87 -21.27
N VAL A 262 -10.14 2.03 -22.19
CA VAL A 262 -10.96 2.41 -23.35
C VAL A 262 -12.37 1.90 -23.28
N HIS A 263 -12.57 0.88 -22.44
CA HIS A 263 -13.88 0.27 -22.21
C HIS A 263 -13.96 -0.23 -20.74
N ARG A 264 -15.18 -0.41 -20.22
CA ARG A 264 -15.35 -1.04 -18.88
C ARG A 264 -14.67 -2.39 -18.76
N THR A 265 -14.43 -3.07 -19.88
CA THR A 265 -13.82 -4.40 -19.99
C THR A 265 -12.49 -4.41 -20.73
N ALA A 266 -11.83 -3.27 -20.97
CA ALA A 266 -10.60 -3.25 -21.77
C ALA A 266 -9.64 -2.11 -21.43
N PHE A 267 -8.35 -2.44 -21.38
CA PHE A 267 -7.20 -1.53 -21.42
C PHE A 267 -6.41 -1.77 -22.69
N VAL A 268 -5.90 -0.71 -23.31
CA VAL A 268 -5.00 -0.76 -24.46
C VAL A 268 -3.70 -0.04 -24.17
N ASN A 269 -2.60 -0.53 -24.73
CA ASN A 269 -1.32 0.13 -24.68
C ASN A 269 -1.24 1.14 -25.85
N SER A 270 -1.02 2.41 -25.53
CA SER A 270 -0.94 3.51 -26.52
C SER A 270 0.21 3.32 -27.53
N LEU A 271 1.27 2.60 -27.17
CA LEU A 271 2.42 2.31 -28.04
C LEU A 271 2.07 1.38 -29.21
N HIS A 272 1.00 0.58 -29.07
CA HIS A 272 0.55 -0.39 -30.06
C HIS A 272 -0.70 0.06 -30.84
N VAL A 273 -1.23 1.26 -30.58
CA VAL A 273 -2.36 1.79 -31.34
C VAL A 273 -1.93 2.12 -32.76
N VAL A 274 -2.60 1.51 -33.74
CA VAL A 274 -2.40 1.80 -35.17
C VAL A 274 -3.30 2.93 -35.62
N ASP A 275 -4.59 2.83 -35.32
CA ASP A 275 -5.56 3.87 -35.60
C ASP A 275 -6.78 3.81 -34.66
N VAL A 276 -7.56 4.90 -34.68
CA VAL A 276 -8.83 5.03 -33.97
C VAL A 276 -9.92 5.33 -35.00
N ASP A 277 -10.76 4.34 -35.30
CA ASP A 277 -11.90 4.53 -36.20
C ASP A 277 -13.04 5.24 -35.45
N ARG A 278 -13.35 6.47 -35.94
CA ARG A 278 -14.39 7.34 -35.37
C ARG A 278 -15.53 7.60 -36.39
N ARG A 279 -15.50 6.97 -37.56
CA ARG A 279 -16.48 7.20 -38.64
C ARG A 279 -17.92 7.00 -38.22
N LYS A 280 -18.15 6.07 -37.27
CA LYS A 280 -19.47 5.86 -36.65
C LYS A 280 -19.52 6.55 -35.30
N ILE A 281 -20.37 7.56 -35.13
CA ILE A 281 -20.51 8.36 -33.91
C ILE A 281 -20.70 7.49 -32.66
N ASP A 282 -21.42 6.40 -32.76
CA ASP A 282 -21.75 5.51 -31.62
C ASP A 282 -20.77 4.37 -31.40
N LYS A 283 -19.93 4.03 -32.37
CA LYS A 283 -19.05 2.86 -32.33
C LYS A 283 -17.61 3.22 -32.66
N TRP A 284 -16.92 3.85 -31.70
CA TRP A 284 -15.49 4.03 -31.82
C TRP A 284 -14.76 2.73 -31.58
N GLN A 285 -13.74 2.47 -32.38
CA GLN A 285 -12.92 1.27 -32.31
C GLN A 285 -11.44 1.64 -32.45
N ILE A 286 -10.58 0.92 -31.71
CA ILE A 286 -9.13 1.03 -31.81
C ILE A 286 -8.62 -0.22 -32.52
N ARG A 287 -7.77 -0.04 -33.51
CA ARG A 287 -7.00 -1.08 -34.13
C ARG A 287 -5.60 -1.11 -33.51
N MET A 288 -5.18 -2.29 -33.07
CA MET A 288 -3.91 -2.51 -32.41
C MET A 288 -2.93 -3.22 -33.35
N ARG A 289 -1.63 -2.99 -33.15
CA ARG A 289 -0.58 -3.74 -33.81
C ARG A 289 -0.63 -5.21 -33.35
N SER A 290 -0.37 -6.15 -34.25
CA SER A 290 -0.27 -7.59 -33.96
C SER A 290 -1.56 -8.27 -33.42
N VAL A 291 -2.71 -7.58 -33.45
CA VAL A 291 -3.99 -8.10 -33.00
C VAL A 291 -5.09 -7.77 -34.01
N ASP A 292 -5.58 -8.75 -34.74
CA ASP A 292 -6.59 -8.54 -35.81
C ASP A 292 -7.98 -8.10 -35.29
N ARG A 293 -8.17 -8.14 -33.98
CA ARG A 293 -9.45 -7.80 -33.36
C ARG A 293 -9.51 -6.33 -32.97
N ALA A 294 -10.55 -5.63 -33.40
CA ALA A 294 -10.80 -4.24 -32.99
C ALA A 294 -11.23 -4.14 -31.51
N TRP A 295 -10.78 -3.10 -30.84
CA TRP A 295 -11.06 -2.82 -29.42
C TRP A 295 -12.11 -1.72 -29.31
N PRO A 296 -13.28 -1.98 -28.71
CA PRO A 296 -14.34 -0.98 -28.60
C PRO A 296 -13.98 0.12 -27.62
N VAL A 297 -14.39 1.37 -27.91
CA VAL A 297 -14.24 2.52 -27.02
C VAL A 297 -15.61 2.96 -26.53
N SER A 298 -15.87 2.84 -25.24
CA SER A 298 -17.13 3.32 -24.68
C SER A 298 -17.15 4.85 -24.52
N ARG A 299 -18.35 5.45 -24.55
CA ARG A 299 -18.55 6.92 -24.54
C ARG A 299 -17.80 7.61 -23.40
N SER A 300 -17.81 7.01 -22.21
CA SER A 300 -17.17 7.56 -21.00
C SER A 300 -15.65 7.70 -21.09
N TYR A 301 -14.97 6.91 -21.93
CA TYR A 301 -13.51 6.93 -22.07
C TYR A 301 -13.00 7.73 -23.29
N ARG A 302 -13.90 8.26 -24.13
CA ARG A 302 -13.51 8.99 -25.36
C ARG A 302 -12.78 10.30 -25.08
N LYS A 303 -13.16 11.00 -24.01
CA LYS A 303 -12.49 12.25 -23.61
C LYS A 303 -11.03 11.99 -23.28
N GLN A 304 -10.78 11.03 -22.38
CA GLN A 304 -9.43 10.64 -21.99
C GLN A 304 -8.59 10.13 -23.17
N LEU A 305 -9.20 9.34 -24.07
CA LEU A 305 -8.53 8.86 -25.28
C LEU A 305 -8.10 10.02 -26.19
N ARG A 306 -8.99 11.00 -26.42
CA ARG A 306 -8.67 12.19 -27.25
C ARG A 306 -7.53 13.00 -26.65
N GLU A 307 -7.61 13.33 -25.37
CA GLU A 307 -6.57 14.08 -24.67
C GLU A 307 -5.21 13.38 -24.75
N ARG A 308 -5.21 12.05 -24.60
CA ARG A 308 -3.97 11.27 -24.58
C ARG A 308 -3.35 11.06 -25.95
N MET A 309 -4.16 10.93 -27.00
CA MET A 309 -3.72 10.68 -28.38
C MET A 309 -3.58 11.96 -29.21
N GLY A 310 -3.97 13.12 -28.68
CA GLY A 310 -3.93 14.40 -29.39
C GLY A 310 -4.91 14.48 -30.57
N ILE A 311 -6.12 13.83 -30.49
CA ILE A 311 -7.07 13.69 -31.60
C ILE A 311 -8.47 14.22 -31.28
#